data_cb306cb5f1d73ae39426a78f05421143
#
_entry.id   cb306cb5f1d73ae39426a78f05421143
#
_cell.length_a   1.000
_cell.length_b   1.000
_cell.length_c   1.000
_cell.angle_alpha   90.00
_cell.angle_beta   90.00
_cell.angle_gamma   90.00
#
_symmetry.space_group_name_H-M   'P 1'
#
loop_
_entity.id
_entity.type
_entity.pdbx_description
1 polymer ?
#
loop_
_entity_poly.entity_id
_entity_poly.type
_entity_poly.pdbx_seq_one_letter_code
_entity_poly.pdbx_strand_id
1 'polypeptide(L)'
;NELGKFDLRFRYSRLTTLIDNTDPAILNNQTTVLLFKRLVVELAQAFNYAQNFSNQLKYPYVGYKGTLSSSKFQYINEATLVTEDGCTLSDADGIIQVVKEAAGEVAVINSNVGTLDYTTGKMTLVSFKPITVEAVVNNNTIEIFVQTNVLDITPIREQVIIVEKKDI
;
A
#
# COMPACT_ATOMS: atom_id res chain seq x y z
N ASN A 1 -28.13 8.27 -1.51
CA ASN A 1 -26.93 7.43 -1.35
C ASN A 1 -25.97 7.71 -2.50
N GLU A 2 -25.17 8.80 -2.41
CA GLU A 2 -24.27 9.25 -3.49
C GLU A 2 -22.90 8.55 -3.47
N LEU A 3 -22.56 7.84 -2.39
CA LEU A 3 -21.29 7.12 -2.24
C LEU A 3 -21.18 5.84 -3.08
N GLY A 4 -22.25 5.42 -3.75
CA GLY A 4 -22.29 4.21 -4.57
C GLY A 4 -22.20 4.44 -6.08
N LYS A 5 -21.95 5.64 -6.55
CA LYS A 5 -21.76 5.91 -7.98
C LYS A 5 -20.29 5.86 -8.32
N PHE A 6 -19.89 4.88 -9.11
CA PHE A 6 -18.54 4.58 -9.59
C PHE A 6 -17.95 5.69 -10.42
N ASP A 7 -18.11 6.86 -10.44
CA ASP A 7 -17.48 7.95 -11.20
C ASP A 7 -17.41 9.27 -10.41
N LEU A 8 -17.69 9.25 -9.11
CA LEU A 8 -17.63 10.45 -8.30
C LEU A 8 -16.26 10.64 -7.67
N ARG A 9 -15.72 11.83 -7.84
CA ARG A 9 -14.51 12.28 -7.17
C ARG A 9 -14.67 12.16 -5.65
N PHE A 10 -13.81 11.38 -5.00
CA PHE A 10 -13.74 11.34 -3.54
C PHE A 10 -13.22 12.69 -3.04
N ARG A 11 -13.97 13.33 -2.19
CA ARG A 11 -13.60 14.61 -1.56
C ARG A 11 -13.31 14.39 -0.08
N TYR A 12 -12.06 14.47 0.29
CA TYR A 12 -11.61 14.32 1.67
C TYR A 12 -12.27 15.33 2.62
N SER A 13 -12.35 16.60 2.21
CA SER A 13 -12.98 17.67 3.00
C SER A 13 -14.45 17.38 3.34
N ARG A 14 -15.18 16.75 2.42
CA ARG A 14 -16.58 16.34 2.69
C ARG A 14 -16.65 15.22 3.73
N LEU A 15 -15.71 14.28 3.67
CA LEU A 15 -15.64 13.18 4.65
C LEU A 15 -15.32 13.72 6.04
N THR A 16 -14.27 14.54 6.17
CA THR A 16 -13.88 15.13 7.47
C THR A 16 -15.00 15.98 8.08
N THR A 17 -15.67 16.80 7.27
CA THR A 17 -16.84 17.57 7.73
C THR A 17 -17.98 16.67 8.23
N LEU A 18 -18.23 15.53 7.57
CA LEU A 18 -19.24 14.58 8.03
C LEU A 18 -18.85 13.94 9.36
N ILE A 19 -17.58 13.59 9.54
CA ILE A 19 -17.06 13.01 10.79
C ILE A 19 -17.15 14.05 11.92
N ASP A 20 -16.69 15.27 11.70
CA ASP A 20 -16.67 16.35 12.70
C ASP A 20 -18.10 16.73 13.13
N ASN A 21 -19.09 16.63 12.24
CA ASN A 21 -20.48 16.91 12.55
C ASN A 21 -21.23 15.74 13.21
N THR A 22 -20.58 14.56 13.35
CA THR A 22 -21.24 13.38 13.93
C THR A 22 -21.42 13.52 15.45
N ASP A 23 -20.45 14.14 16.12
CA ASP A 23 -20.48 14.35 17.57
C ASP A 23 -19.70 15.65 17.93
N PRO A 24 -20.33 16.59 18.68
CA PRO A 24 -19.65 17.81 19.14
C PRO A 24 -18.42 17.57 20.03
N ALA A 25 -18.26 16.36 20.58
CA ALA A 25 -17.09 15.98 21.36
C ALA A 25 -15.86 15.68 20.50
N ILE A 26 -16.01 15.55 19.18
CA ILE A 26 -14.89 15.36 18.26
C ILE A 26 -14.18 16.71 18.04
N LEU A 27 -13.11 16.94 18.81
CA LEU A 27 -12.33 18.18 18.74
C LEU A 27 -11.27 18.17 17.62
N ASN A 28 -10.86 16.99 17.19
CA ASN A 28 -9.87 16.81 16.13
C ASN A 28 -10.05 15.45 15.43
N ASN A 29 -9.80 15.44 14.13
CA ASN A 29 -9.96 14.27 13.28
C ASN A 29 -8.72 14.14 12.38
N GLN A 30 -7.98 13.06 12.56
CA GLN A 30 -6.86 12.72 11.70
C GLN A 30 -7.21 11.47 10.88
N THR A 31 -7.53 11.68 9.61
CA THR A 31 -7.94 10.64 8.68
C THR A 31 -6.87 10.44 7.61
N THR A 32 -6.42 9.21 7.41
CA THR A 32 -5.50 8.85 6.31
C THR A 32 -6.29 8.16 5.21
N VAL A 33 -6.04 8.57 3.97
CA VAL A 33 -6.65 7.96 2.79
C VAL A 33 -5.59 7.13 2.06
N LEU A 34 -5.89 5.86 1.85
CA LEU A 34 -5.04 4.92 1.12
C LEU A 34 -5.74 4.51 -0.17
N LEU A 35 -4.98 4.45 -1.25
CA LEU A 35 -5.37 3.69 -2.44
C LEU A 35 -4.91 2.26 -2.29
N PHE A 36 -5.76 1.35 -2.70
CA PHE A 36 -5.49 -0.07 -2.60
C PHE A 36 -5.76 -0.78 -3.92
N LYS A 37 -4.86 -1.69 -4.28
CA LYS A 37 -5.01 -2.58 -5.42
C LYS A 37 -4.62 -4.00 -5.07
N ARG A 38 -5.26 -4.96 -5.72
CA ARG A 38 -4.93 -6.37 -5.63
C ARG A 38 -3.98 -6.77 -6.76
N LEU A 39 -2.90 -7.42 -6.41
CA LEU A 39 -1.93 -7.99 -7.32
C LEU A 39 -2.00 -9.51 -7.23
N VAL A 40 -2.43 -10.15 -8.32
CA VAL A 40 -2.35 -11.61 -8.45
C VAL A 40 -0.91 -11.96 -8.79
N VAL A 41 -0.30 -12.84 -8.00
CA VAL A 41 1.10 -13.24 -8.13
C VAL A 41 1.24 -14.72 -8.43
N GLU A 42 2.30 -15.08 -9.15
CA GLU A 42 2.73 -16.47 -9.32
C GLU A 42 3.61 -16.87 -8.13
N LEU A 43 3.21 -17.92 -7.42
CA LEU A 43 3.90 -18.38 -6.23
C LEU A 43 5.13 -19.24 -6.61
N ALA A 44 6.21 -19.05 -5.86
CA ALA A 44 7.47 -19.76 -6.03
C ALA A 44 8.13 -19.62 -7.42
N GLN A 45 7.67 -18.65 -8.22
CA GLN A 45 8.21 -18.34 -9.54
C GLN A 45 8.50 -16.85 -9.66
N ALA A 46 9.59 -16.50 -10.34
CA ALA A 46 9.99 -15.11 -10.56
C ALA A 46 9.24 -14.51 -11.74
N PHE A 47 8.47 -13.46 -11.50
CA PHE A 47 7.72 -12.73 -12.53
C PHE A 47 7.90 -11.23 -12.39
N ASN A 48 7.64 -10.52 -13.48
CA ASN A 48 7.58 -9.07 -13.50
C ASN A 48 6.12 -8.62 -13.42
N TYR A 49 5.86 -7.65 -12.55
CA TYR A 49 4.52 -7.08 -12.35
C TYR A 49 4.57 -5.57 -12.52
N ALA A 50 3.47 -5.02 -13.02
CA ALA A 50 3.28 -3.58 -13.11
C ALA A 50 1.88 -3.21 -12.61
N GLN A 51 1.81 -2.17 -11.79
CA GLN A 51 0.57 -1.56 -11.33
C GLN A 51 0.65 -0.04 -11.53
N ASN A 52 -0.48 0.58 -11.78
CA ASN A 52 -0.56 2.03 -11.90
C ASN A 52 -1.70 2.55 -11.04
N PHE A 53 -1.37 3.33 -10.02
CA PHE A 53 -2.35 3.99 -9.15
C PHE A 53 -2.89 5.27 -9.79
N SER A 54 -2.27 5.77 -10.87
CA SER A 54 -2.71 6.94 -11.65
C SER A 54 -2.99 8.19 -10.82
N ASN A 55 -2.34 8.29 -9.68
CA ASN A 55 -2.38 9.40 -8.76
C ASN A 55 -0.96 9.69 -8.29
N GLN A 56 -0.67 10.96 -8.05
CA GLN A 56 0.57 11.35 -7.41
C GLN A 56 0.59 10.80 -5.98
N LEU A 57 1.67 10.09 -5.64
CA LEU A 57 1.86 9.49 -4.34
C LEU A 57 2.60 10.45 -3.40
N LYS A 58 2.38 10.28 -2.11
CA LYS A 58 3.09 11.04 -1.09
C LYS A 58 4.55 10.61 -1.09
N TYR A 59 5.47 11.55 -1.23
CA TYR A 59 6.89 11.27 -1.07
C TYR A 59 7.18 11.01 0.42
N PRO A 60 7.83 9.91 0.79
CA PRO A 60 8.16 9.64 2.19
C PRO A 60 9.21 10.63 2.69
N TYR A 61 9.03 11.16 3.89
CA TYR A 61 10.10 11.94 4.54
C TYR A 61 11.20 11.01 5.02
N VAL A 62 12.45 11.48 4.96
CA VAL A 62 13.61 10.75 5.47
C VAL A 62 13.36 10.29 6.91
N GLY A 63 13.54 9.01 7.18
CA GLY A 63 13.33 8.41 8.52
C GLY A 63 11.89 7.99 8.83
N TYR A 64 10.95 8.14 7.90
CA TYR A 64 9.57 7.66 8.04
C TYR A 64 9.33 6.42 7.20
N LYS A 65 8.27 5.65 7.57
CA LYS A 65 7.82 4.50 6.76
C LYS A 65 7.53 4.96 5.34
N GLY A 66 7.79 4.07 4.38
CA GLY A 66 7.50 4.30 2.97
C GLY A 66 6.02 4.60 2.71
N THR A 67 5.75 5.09 1.52
CA THR A 67 4.39 5.40 1.03
C THR A 67 3.62 4.14 0.66
N LEU A 68 4.34 3.09 0.26
CA LEU A 68 3.81 1.80 -0.14
C LEU A 68 3.89 0.81 1.02
N SER A 69 2.84 0.02 1.16
CA SER A 69 2.80 -1.16 2.04
C SER A 69 2.02 -2.28 1.36
N SER A 70 2.11 -3.50 1.90
CA SER A 70 1.34 -4.62 1.37
C SER A 70 0.80 -5.53 2.45
N SER A 71 -0.12 -6.44 2.08
CA SER A 71 -0.41 -7.63 2.88
C SER A 71 0.83 -8.51 3.00
N LYS A 72 0.83 -9.38 4.01
CA LYS A 72 1.98 -10.24 4.33
C LYS A 72 2.11 -11.41 3.36
N PHE A 73 3.35 -11.81 3.13
CA PHE A 73 3.71 -12.98 2.33
C PHE A 73 5.02 -13.62 2.86
N GLN A 74 5.32 -14.82 2.38
CA GLN A 74 6.62 -15.46 2.60
C GLN A 74 7.57 -15.14 1.46
N TYR A 75 8.82 -14.85 1.80
CA TYR A 75 9.88 -14.54 0.84
C TYR A 75 11.19 -15.23 1.21
N ILE A 76 11.98 -15.66 0.22
CA ILE A 76 13.32 -16.20 0.47
C ILE A 76 14.31 -15.04 0.60
N ASN A 77 15.00 -14.98 1.73
CA ASN A 77 16.15 -14.11 1.87
C ASN A 77 17.31 -14.70 1.06
N GLU A 78 17.65 -14.04 -0.04
CA GLU A 78 18.68 -14.54 -0.97
C GLU A 78 20.08 -14.61 -0.34
N ALA A 79 20.36 -13.80 0.67
CA ALA A 79 21.65 -13.79 1.36
C ALA A 79 21.82 -14.98 2.32
N THR A 80 20.72 -15.41 2.97
CA THR A 80 20.73 -16.50 3.97
C THR A 80 20.12 -17.78 3.47
N LEU A 81 19.41 -17.75 2.33
CA LEU A 81 18.61 -18.83 1.77
C LEU A 81 17.50 -19.35 2.71
N VAL A 82 17.10 -18.51 3.66
CA VAL A 82 16.04 -18.82 4.62
C VAL A 82 14.73 -18.24 4.14
N THR A 83 13.65 -19.01 4.27
CA THR A 83 12.28 -18.50 4.04
C THR A 83 11.84 -17.66 5.23
N GLU A 84 11.53 -16.41 4.98
CA GLU A 84 11.06 -15.46 5.97
C GLU A 84 9.55 -15.29 5.88
N ASP A 85 8.88 -15.45 7.01
CA ASP A 85 7.44 -15.24 7.15
C ASP A 85 7.12 -13.79 7.53
N GLY A 86 5.93 -13.35 7.14
CA GLY A 86 5.42 -12.02 7.52
C GLY A 86 6.13 -10.88 6.83
N CYS A 87 6.74 -11.12 5.67
CA CYS A 87 7.32 -10.11 4.84
C CYS A 87 6.24 -9.21 4.22
N THR A 88 6.58 -7.95 4.01
CA THR A 88 5.74 -6.96 3.32
C THR A 88 6.57 -6.19 2.30
N LEU A 89 5.91 -5.57 1.33
CA LEU A 89 6.56 -4.57 0.47
C LEU A 89 6.60 -3.23 1.20
N SER A 90 7.69 -2.52 1.01
CA SER A 90 7.85 -1.12 1.43
C SER A 90 8.68 -0.40 0.38
N ASP A 91 8.71 0.92 0.41
CA ASP A 91 9.54 1.71 -0.48
C ASP A 91 10.52 2.58 0.29
N ALA A 92 11.67 2.80 -0.32
CA ALA A 92 12.67 3.75 0.13
C ALA A 92 13.23 4.48 -1.11
N ASP A 93 12.98 5.79 -1.19
CA ASP A 93 13.48 6.65 -2.27
C ASP A 93 13.19 6.12 -3.69
N GLY A 94 11.95 5.63 -3.90
CA GLY A 94 11.50 5.08 -5.18
C GLY A 94 11.94 3.64 -5.47
N ILE A 95 12.69 3.01 -4.58
CA ILE A 95 13.06 1.59 -4.68
C ILE A 95 12.11 0.78 -3.81
N ILE A 96 11.52 -0.27 -4.37
CA ILE A 96 10.68 -1.19 -3.63
C ILE A 96 11.54 -2.28 -3.01
N GLN A 97 11.33 -2.50 -1.71
CA GLN A 97 12.04 -3.46 -0.89
C GLN A 97 11.08 -4.48 -0.30
N VAL A 98 11.58 -5.68 -0.02
CA VAL A 98 10.92 -6.64 0.85
C VAL A 98 11.47 -6.44 2.26
N VAL A 99 10.58 -6.17 3.19
CA VAL A 99 10.94 -5.94 4.60
C VAL A 99 10.16 -6.86 5.51
N LYS A 100 10.71 -7.09 6.71
CA LYS A 100 10.05 -7.80 7.80
C LYS A 100 10.10 -6.94 9.05
N GLU A 101 8.95 -6.69 9.65
CA GLU A 101 8.86 -5.99 10.92
C GLU A 101 8.76 -7.04 12.05
N ALA A 102 9.67 -6.98 13.00
CA ALA A 102 9.68 -7.84 14.19
C ALA A 102 10.12 -7.03 15.42
N ALA A 103 9.35 -7.10 16.51
CA ALA A 103 9.65 -6.40 17.76
C ALA A 103 9.87 -4.88 17.63
N GLY A 104 9.21 -4.25 16.64
CA GLY A 104 9.35 -2.81 16.37
C GLY A 104 10.57 -2.42 15.51
N GLU A 105 11.38 -3.38 15.11
CA GLU A 105 12.49 -3.17 14.18
C GLU A 105 12.11 -3.66 12.77
N VAL A 106 12.62 -2.96 11.76
CA VAL A 106 12.43 -3.31 10.34
C VAL A 106 13.71 -3.87 9.77
N ALA A 107 13.68 -5.15 9.41
CA ALA A 107 14.77 -5.80 8.69
C ALA A 107 14.49 -5.79 7.18
N VAL A 108 15.48 -5.39 6.38
CA VAL A 108 15.42 -5.47 4.92
C VAL A 108 15.83 -6.89 4.50
N ILE A 109 14.90 -7.62 3.87
CA ILE A 109 15.09 -8.99 3.38
C ILE A 109 15.63 -8.96 1.95
N ASN A 110 15.11 -8.08 1.10
CA ASN A 110 15.62 -7.78 -0.23
C ASN A 110 15.53 -6.27 -0.46
N SER A 111 16.68 -5.66 -0.76
CA SER A 111 16.80 -4.20 -0.88
C SER A 111 16.30 -3.63 -2.20
N ASN A 112 16.01 -4.47 -3.20
CA ASN A 112 15.53 -3.99 -4.50
C ASN A 112 14.75 -5.11 -5.21
N VAL A 113 13.44 -5.02 -5.17
CA VAL A 113 12.53 -5.89 -5.95
C VAL A 113 11.74 -5.10 -6.98
N GLY A 114 11.98 -3.81 -7.12
CA GLY A 114 11.27 -2.98 -8.08
C GLY A 114 11.38 -1.48 -7.85
N THR A 115 10.54 -0.72 -8.54
CA THR A 115 10.55 0.75 -8.48
C THR A 115 9.14 1.30 -8.29
N LEU A 116 9.06 2.46 -7.62
CA LEU A 116 7.85 3.24 -7.40
C LEU A 116 8.08 4.68 -7.87
N ASP A 117 7.32 5.12 -8.86
CA ASP A 117 7.31 6.50 -9.30
C ASP A 117 6.22 7.28 -8.55
N TYR A 118 6.63 8.15 -7.65
CA TYR A 118 5.70 8.95 -6.84
C TYR A 118 4.91 9.97 -7.66
N THR A 119 5.43 10.43 -8.78
CA THR A 119 4.77 11.43 -9.63
C THR A 119 3.61 10.82 -10.42
N THR A 120 3.82 9.66 -10.98
CA THR A 120 2.82 8.99 -11.83
C THR A 120 2.01 7.93 -11.10
N GLY A 121 2.47 7.46 -9.95
CA GLY A 121 1.89 6.34 -9.22
C GLY A 121 2.14 5.00 -9.90
N LYS A 122 3.15 4.91 -10.77
CA LYS A 122 3.54 3.63 -11.40
C LYS A 122 4.43 2.83 -10.46
N MET A 123 4.09 1.58 -10.29
CA MET A 123 4.84 0.58 -9.56
C MET A 123 5.26 -0.54 -10.51
N THR A 124 6.51 -0.97 -10.44
CA THR A 124 7.00 -2.17 -11.12
C THR A 124 7.71 -3.07 -10.14
N LEU A 125 7.47 -4.38 -10.23
CA LEU A 125 8.25 -5.40 -9.55
C LEU A 125 9.00 -6.21 -10.61
N VAL A 126 10.26 -6.54 -10.33
CA VAL A 126 11.14 -7.25 -11.25
C VAL A 126 11.62 -8.54 -10.59
N SER A 127 11.41 -9.65 -11.28
CA SER A 127 11.80 -10.99 -10.77
C SER A 127 11.24 -11.28 -9.36
N PHE A 128 10.10 -10.71 -9.02
CA PHE A 128 9.48 -10.88 -7.71
C PHE A 128 8.95 -12.31 -7.56
N LYS A 129 9.35 -12.97 -6.45
CA LYS A 129 9.11 -14.39 -6.24
C LYS A 129 8.60 -14.67 -4.83
N PRO A 130 7.35 -14.34 -4.50
CA PRO A 130 6.74 -14.72 -3.22
C PRO A 130 6.55 -16.24 -3.17
N ILE A 131 6.74 -16.84 -1.99
CA ILE A 131 6.57 -18.29 -1.79
C ILE A 131 5.12 -18.64 -1.47
N THR A 132 4.55 -17.92 -0.52
CA THR A 132 3.12 -17.97 -0.18
C THR A 132 2.62 -16.57 0.10
N VAL A 133 1.32 -16.36 0.08
CA VAL A 133 0.67 -15.11 0.47
C VAL A 133 -0.30 -15.38 1.61
N GLU A 134 -0.48 -14.38 2.50
CA GLU A 134 -1.52 -14.44 3.51
C GLU A 134 -2.88 -14.33 2.80
N ALA A 135 -3.68 -15.39 2.88
CA ALA A 135 -4.94 -15.51 2.14
C ALA A 135 -6.00 -14.55 2.71
N VAL A 136 -6.08 -13.35 2.14
CA VAL A 136 -7.15 -12.39 2.45
C VAL A 136 -8.37 -12.59 1.54
N VAL A 137 -8.14 -12.92 0.26
CA VAL A 137 -9.21 -13.10 -0.75
C VAL A 137 -9.01 -14.35 -1.58
N ASN A 138 -7.79 -14.59 -2.06
CA ASN A 138 -7.38 -15.75 -2.85
C ASN A 138 -5.96 -16.15 -2.47
N ASN A 139 -5.62 -17.41 -2.64
CA ASN A 139 -4.33 -17.98 -2.23
C ASN A 139 -3.09 -17.43 -2.95
N ASN A 140 -3.26 -16.54 -3.92
CA ASN A 140 -2.16 -15.95 -4.70
C ASN A 140 -2.31 -14.44 -4.91
N THR A 141 -2.99 -13.74 -4.00
CA THR A 141 -3.23 -12.30 -4.13
C THR A 141 -2.54 -11.53 -3.01
N ILE A 142 -1.74 -10.53 -3.39
CA ILE A 142 -1.15 -9.54 -2.48
C ILE A 142 -1.95 -8.24 -2.61
N GLU A 143 -2.37 -7.69 -1.48
CA GLU A 143 -2.98 -6.37 -1.41
C GLU A 143 -1.89 -5.32 -1.25
N ILE A 144 -1.92 -4.29 -2.10
CA ILE A 144 -0.93 -3.21 -2.13
C ILE A 144 -1.64 -1.91 -1.81
N PHE A 145 -1.12 -1.20 -0.81
CA PHE A 145 -1.65 0.06 -0.30
C PHE A 145 -0.64 1.17 -0.56
N VAL A 146 -1.11 2.33 -1.00
CA VAL A 146 -0.27 3.51 -1.19
C VAL A 146 -0.96 4.76 -0.66
N GLN A 147 -0.17 5.68 -0.09
CA GLN A 147 -0.65 7.01 0.30
C GLN A 147 -0.57 7.96 -0.90
N THR A 148 -1.63 8.74 -1.11
CA THR A 148 -1.64 9.79 -2.12
C THR A 148 -1.10 11.10 -1.56
N ASN A 149 -0.49 11.91 -2.44
CA ASN A 149 -0.06 13.25 -2.10
C ASN A 149 -1.26 14.21 -1.98
N VAL A 150 -2.32 13.95 -2.75
CA VAL A 150 -3.57 14.72 -2.74
C VAL A 150 -4.65 13.84 -2.12
N LEU A 151 -5.41 14.40 -1.20
CA LEU A 151 -6.48 13.69 -0.49
C LEU A 151 -7.79 13.64 -1.29
N ASP A 152 -7.97 14.54 -2.27
CA ASP A 152 -9.07 14.50 -3.21
C ASP A 152 -8.74 13.56 -4.37
N ILE A 153 -9.33 12.39 -4.41
CA ILE A 153 -8.99 11.30 -5.33
C ILE A 153 -10.10 11.09 -6.34
N THR A 154 -9.71 10.92 -7.60
CA THR A 154 -10.61 10.37 -8.63
C THR A 154 -10.27 8.88 -8.78
N PRO A 155 -11.10 7.97 -8.25
CA PRO A 155 -10.82 6.54 -8.36
C PRO A 155 -10.92 6.11 -9.83
N ILE A 156 -9.96 5.29 -10.25
CA ILE A 156 -9.98 4.62 -11.55
C ILE A 156 -10.48 3.20 -11.32
N ARG A 157 -11.02 2.59 -12.37
CA ARG A 157 -11.51 1.22 -12.35
C ARG A 157 -10.52 0.28 -11.64
N GLU A 158 -11.02 -0.56 -10.73
CA GLU A 158 -10.24 -1.51 -9.90
C GLU A 158 -9.44 -0.89 -8.74
N GLN A 159 -9.64 0.38 -8.42
CA GLN A 159 -9.11 0.98 -7.20
C GLN A 159 -10.17 1.02 -6.10
N VAL A 160 -9.76 0.70 -4.88
CA VAL A 160 -10.57 0.90 -3.68
C VAL A 160 -9.89 1.96 -2.82
N ILE A 161 -10.68 2.86 -2.27
CA ILE A 161 -10.25 3.86 -1.32
C ILE A 161 -10.51 3.32 0.08
N ILE A 162 -9.48 3.24 0.90
CA ILE A 162 -9.58 2.89 2.31
C ILE A 162 -9.36 4.14 3.13
N VAL A 163 -10.24 4.36 4.10
CA VAL A 163 -10.13 5.43 5.07
C VAL A 163 -9.80 4.80 6.41
N GLU A 164 -8.61 5.08 6.92
CA GLU A 164 -8.20 4.64 8.25
C GLU A 164 -8.40 5.77 9.25
N LYS A 165 -9.14 5.47 10.31
CA LYS A 165 -9.19 6.32 11.50
C LYS A 165 -8.01 5.97 12.39
N LYS A 166 -7.17 6.94 12.66
CA LYS A 166 -6.11 6.77 13.66
C LYS A 166 -6.71 7.09 15.03
N ASP A 167 -6.82 6.10 15.88
CA ASP A 167 -7.17 6.35 17.28
C ASP A 167 -6.07 7.20 17.93
N ILE A 168 -6.48 8.27 18.56
CA ILE A 168 -5.62 9.22 19.29
C ILE A 168 -5.53 8.74 20.72
#